data_4606ba5c1fea9455444a5f2c0715cf8c
#
_entry.id   4606ba5c1fea9455444a5f2c0715cf8c
#
_cell.length_a   1.000
_cell.length_b   1.000
_cell.length_c   1.000
_cell.angle_alpha   90.00
_cell.angle_beta   90.00
_cell.angle_gamma   90.00
#
_symmetry.space_group_name_H-M   'P 1'
#
loop_
_entity.id
_entity.type
_entity.pdbx_description
1 polymer ?
#
loop_
_entity_poly.entity_id
_entity_poly.type
_entity_poly.pdbx_seq_one_letter_code
_entity_poly.pdbx_strand_id
1 'polypeptide(L)'
;MTRRGLVLASYGTTRQDARRRDIEPLARDLCAAAPGTPFCEAYLSAPVRRMLRRKGVSAPGALGDALAALADAGAERACVQPALIVAGSTLDALLAEASGWEGAFPGGVAVGEPLLSSARDLRDVARAIAEAHPARPGRALVLVGHGATGGANQPYLALLDELRAQGRTDAFLGLLDGAPGAHEVAGGIKAAGLGAATLVPLMLTAGSHVSRQLADGAPDGWQARLRAAGVEADLDMRGLGSLPAIRTVFLNHARVALRP
;
A
#
# COMPACT_ATOMS: atom_id res chain seq x y z
N MET A 1 -11.86 14.94 28.06
CA MET A 1 -11.73 14.12 26.82
C MET A 1 -10.24 13.89 26.57
N THR A 2 -9.80 12.66 26.43
CA THR A 2 -8.40 12.29 26.14
C THR A 2 -7.93 12.95 24.84
N ARG A 3 -6.86 13.73 24.89
CA ARG A 3 -6.28 14.41 23.73
C ARG A 3 -5.57 13.38 22.86
N ARG A 4 -6.05 13.18 21.64
CA ARG A 4 -5.53 12.17 20.72
C ARG A 4 -4.57 12.80 19.72
N GLY A 5 -3.60 12.01 19.24
CA GLY A 5 -2.74 12.33 18.11
C GLY A 5 -2.82 11.23 17.04
N LEU A 6 -2.62 11.56 15.79
CA LEU A 6 -2.70 10.63 14.67
C LEU A 6 -1.41 10.65 13.84
N VAL A 7 -0.86 9.48 13.56
CA VAL A 7 0.28 9.30 12.64
C VAL A 7 -0.18 8.50 11.43
N LEU A 8 0.09 8.99 10.22
CA LEU A 8 0.09 8.17 9.01
C LEU A 8 1.49 7.58 8.80
N ALA A 9 1.64 6.29 8.95
CA ALA A 9 2.90 5.58 8.76
C ALA A 9 2.91 4.85 7.41
N SER A 10 3.67 5.35 6.43
CA SER A 10 3.81 4.73 5.11
C SER A 10 5.24 4.27 4.86
N TYR A 11 5.45 3.36 3.91
CA TYR A 11 6.81 3.00 3.50
C TYR A 11 7.59 4.21 2.97
N GLY A 12 6.86 5.16 2.35
CA GLY A 12 7.42 6.35 1.74
C GLY A 12 7.87 6.15 0.30
N THR A 13 8.19 7.23 -0.37
CA THR A 13 8.70 7.23 -1.75
C THR A 13 9.69 8.36 -1.99
N THR A 14 10.66 8.14 -2.87
CA THR A 14 11.62 9.17 -3.32
C THR A 14 11.09 9.96 -4.53
N ARG A 15 9.94 9.56 -5.08
CA ARG A 15 9.28 10.20 -6.22
C ARG A 15 8.21 11.17 -5.73
N GLN A 16 8.39 12.45 -6.02
CA GLN A 16 7.43 13.47 -5.60
C GLN A 16 6.07 13.37 -6.30
N ASP A 17 6.07 12.98 -7.59
CA ASP A 17 4.84 12.73 -8.35
C ASP A 17 4.00 11.60 -7.74
N ALA A 18 4.65 10.49 -7.37
CA ALA A 18 4.00 9.36 -6.70
C ALA A 18 3.52 9.75 -5.28
N ARG A 19 4.29 10.53 -4.52
CA ARG A 19 3.85 11.06 -3.22
C ARG A 19 2.57 11.88 -3.34
N ARG A 20 2.55 12.84 -4.26
CA ARG A 20 1.39 13.74 -4.47
C ARG A 20 0.14 12.98 -4.92
N ARG A 21 0.32 11.96 -5.74
CA ARG A 21 -0.78 11.17 -6.28
C ARG A 21 -1.32 10.15 -5.29
N ASP A 22 -0.44 9.45 -4.53
CA ASP A 22 -0.78 8.23 -3.82
C ASP A 22 -0.77 8.38 -2.28
N ILE A 23 0.10 9.24 -1.69
CA ILE A 23 0.26 9.38 -0.24
C ILE A 23 -0.46 10.63 0.30
N GLU A 24 -0.23 11.78 -0.30
CA GLU A 24 -0.80 13.05 0.18
C GLU A 24 -2.34 13.08 0.20
N PRO A 25 -3.06 12.46 -0.76
CA PRO A 25 -4.52 12.38 -0.65
C PRO A 25 -4.97 11.60 0.60
N LEU A 26 -4.31 10.49 0.94
CA LEU A 26 -4.62 9.73 2.16
C LEU A 26 -4.33 10.55 3.43
N ALA A 27 -3.20 11.26 3.46
CA ALA A 27 -2.85 12.13 4.58
C ALA A 27 -3.91 13.23 4.78
N ARG A 28 -4.36 13.89 3.70
CA ARG A 28 -5.43 14.91 3.75
C ARG A 28 -6.76 14.33 4.24
N ASP A 29 -7.13 13.16 3.73
CA ASP A 29 -8.39 12.51 4.11
C ASP A 29 -8.38 12.10 5.60
N LEU A 30 -7.24 11.62 6.13
CA LEU A 30 -7.08 11.31 7.56
C LEU A 30 -7.14 12.57 8.42
N CYS A 31 -6.47 13.65 8.04
CA CYS A 31 -6.55 14.93 8.70
C CYS A 31 -8.00 15.45 8.75
N ALA A 32 -8.72 15.38 7.64
CA ALA A 32 -10.10 15.84 7.54
C ALA A 32 -11.07 14.97 8.37
N ALA A 33 -10.77 13.68 8.53
CA ALA A 33 -11.58 12.75 9.32
C ALA A 33 -11.42 12.92 10.85
N ALA A 34 -10.38 13.62 11.31
CA ALA A 34 -10.07 13.86 12.72
C ALA A 34 -9.72 15.35 12.97
N PRO A 35 -10.67 16.28 12.75
CA PRO A 35 -10.41 17.71 12.87
C PRO A 35 -9.95 18.08 14.29
N GLY A 36 -8.95 18.96 14.36
CA GLY A 36 -8.36 19.39 15.64
C GLY A 36 -7.43 18.37 16.31
N THR A 37 -7.26 17.18 15.73
CA THR A 37 -6.31 16.18 16.22
C THR A 37 -4.91 16.48 15.67
N PRO A 38 -3.86 16.59 16.50
CA PRO A 38 -2.49 16.67 16.03
C PRO A 38 -2.17 15.52 15.07
N PHE A 39 -1.61 15.85 13.91
CA PHE A 39 -1.34 14.89 12.84
C PHE A 39 0.11 14.96 12.38
N CYS A 40 0.75 13.80 12.25
CA CYS A 40 2.08 13.65 11.71
C CYS A 40 2.12 12.57 10.62
N GLU A 41 3.04 12.70 9.68
CA GLU A 41 3.41 11.63 8.76
C GLU A 41 4.74 10.99 9.19
N ALA A 42 4.86 9.67 8.99
CA ALA A 42 6.12 8.95 9.17
C ALA A 42 6.44 8.10 7.95
N TYR A 43 7.74 8.04 7.59
CA TYR A 43 8.24 7.12 6.58
C TYR A 43 8.97 5.96 7.25
N LEU A 44 8.49 4.74 7.05
CA LEU A 44 9.06 3.53 7.66
C LEU A 44 10.40 3.15 7.02
N SER A 45 10.60 3.44 5.73
CA SER A 45 11.82 3.08 5.02
C SER A 45 13.00 4.02 5.32
N ALA A 46 13.97 3.55 6.11
CA ALA A 46 15.21 4.29 6.38
C ALA A 46 16.01 4.60 5.09
N PRO A 47 16.15 3.70 4.09
CA PRO A 47 16.75 4.03 2.80
C PRO A 47 16.06 5.20 2.08
N VAL A 48 14.71 5.23 2.06
CA VAL A 48 13.95 6.34 1.45
C VAL A 48 14.26 7.65 2.16
N ARG A 49 14.17 7.68 3.50
CA ARG A 49 14.49 8.88 4.29
C ARG A 49 15.92 9.38 4.05
N ARG A 50 16.91 8.47 4.02
CA ARG A 50 18.31 8.83 3.72
C ARG A 50 18.48 9.43 2.34
N MET A 51 17.83 8.85 1.32
CA MET A 51 17.92 9.34 -0.06
C MET A 51 17.30 10.73 -0.20
N LEU A 52 16.15 10.98 0.43
CA LEU A 52 15.49 12.29 0.41
C LEU A 52 16.37 13.35 1.10
N ARG A 53 16.94 13.05 2.26
CA ARG A 53 17.89 13.94 2.95
C ARG A 53 19.11 14.29 2.08
N ARG A 54 19.70 13.29 1.40
CA ARG A 54 20.83 13.53 0.47
C ARG A 54 20.46 14.44 -0.70
N LYS A 55 19.20 14.45 -1.11
CA LYS A 55 18.68 15.32 -2.17
C LYS A 55 18.20 16.69 -1.66
N GLY A 56 18.35 17.00 -0.36
CA GLY A 56 17.84 18.22 0.24
C GLY A 56 16.30 18.33 0.22
N VAL A 57 15.59 17.21 0.06
CA VAL A 57 14.14 17.20 0.02
C VAL A 57 13.59 16.99 1.43
N SER A 58 12.74 17.93 1.88
CA SER A 58 11.99 17.78 3.13
C SER A 58 11.02 16.59 3.02
N ALA A 59 11.07 15.72 4.00
CA ALA A 59 10.26 14.50 4.03
C ALA A 59 9.91 14.13 5.48
N PRO A 60 8.85 13.34 5.69
CA PRO A 60 8.52 12.78 7.00
C PRO A 60 9.72 12.05 7.64
N GLY A 61 9.84 12.17 8.97
CA GLY A 61 10.81 11.46 9.79
C GLY A 61 10.50 9.97 9.94
N ALA A 62 11.16 9.33 10.92
CA ALA A 62 10.81 7.98 11.37
C ALA A 62 9.51 7.99 12.19
N LEU A 63 9.00 6.81 12.53
CA LEU A 63 7.82 6.69 13.41
C LEU A 63 8.07 7.34 14.78
N GLY A 64 9.26 7.09 15.37
CA GLY A 64 9.63 7.70 16.65
C GLY A 64 9.65 9.22 16.61
N ASP A 65 10.15 9.85 15.51
CA ASP A 65 10.11 11.31 15.35
C ASP A 65 8.66 11.84 15.36
N ALA A 66 7.75 11.14 14.70
CA ALA A 66 6.33 11.51 14.64
C ALA A 66 5.64 11.33 16.02
N LEU A 67 5.95 10.24 16.74
CA LEU A 67 5.40 9.99 18.08
C LEU A 67 5.92 11.00 19.09
N ALA A 68 7.22 11.35 19.05
CA ALA A 68 7.79 12.42 19.88
C ALA A 68 7.06 13.74 19.64
N ALA A 69 6.86 14.14 18.38
CA ALA A 69 6.15 15.37 18.04
C ALA A 69 4.70 15.38 18.55
N LEU A 70 4.00 14.24 18.56
CA LEU A 70 2.67 14.13 19.15
C LEU A 70 2.68 14.28 20.69
N ALA A 71 3.67 13.67 21.36
CA ALA A 71 3.84 13.81 22.81
C ALA A 71 4.14 15.27 23.19
N ASP A 72 5.04 15.93 22.46
CA ASP A 72 5.37 17.36 22.64
C ASP A 72 4.14 18.26 22.39
N ALA A 73 3.25 17.88 21.48
CA ALA A 73 1.97 18.56 21.25
C ALA A 73 0.93 18.28 22.34
N GLY A 74 1.29 17.48 23.37
CA GLY A 74 0.44 17.16 24.52
C GLY A 74 -0.65 16.14 24.19
N ALA A 75 -0.45 15.25 23.20
CA ALA A 75 -1.33 14.12 22.99
C ALA A 75 -1.20 13.13 24.16
N GLU A 76 -2.33 12.70 24.70
CA GLU A 76 -2.39 11.71 25.77
C GLU A 76 -2.52 10.27 25.23
N ARG A 77 -2.97 10.14 23.99
CA ARG A 77 -3.07 8.87 23.26
C ARG A 77 -2.59 9.06 21.82
N ALA A 78 -1.76 8.16 21.33
CA ALA A 78 -1.38 8.13 19.93
C ALA A 78 -2.16 7.04 19.17
N CYS A 79 -2.52 7.34 17.92
CA CYS A 79 -3.02 6.39 16.95
C CYS A 79 -2.08 6.38 15.75
N VAL A 80 -1.57 5.21 15.38
CA VAL A 80 -0.72 5.02 14.19
C VAL A 80 -1.51 4.26 13.16
N GLN A 81 -1.81 4.89 12.01
CA GLN A 81 -2.41 4.20 10.88
C GLN A 81 -1.32 3.75 9.91
N PRO A 82 -1.02 2.45 9.82
CA PRO A 82 -0.09 1.93 8.82
C PRO A 82 -0.76 1.95 7.44
N ALA A 83 -0.10 2.58 6.47
CA ALA A 83 -0.51 2.54 5.07
C ALA A 83 0.22 1.40 4.34
N LEU A 84 0.08 0.19 4.88
CA LEU A 84 0.61 -1.07 4.37
C LEU A 84 -0.51 -1.89 3.73
N ILE A 85 -0.16 -2.76 2.77
CA ILE A 85 -1.15 -3.58 2.07
C ILE A 85 -1.46 -4.84 2.88
N VAL A 86 -0.45 -5.51 3.39
CA VAL A 86 -0.57 -6.75 4.16
C VAL A 86 0.26 -6.68 5.44
N ALA A 87 -0.04 -7.53 6.40
CA ALA A 87 0.83 -7.81 7.54
C ALA A 87 2.14 -8.46 7.07
N GLY A 88 3.22 -8.22 7.82
CA GLY A 88 4.55 -8.76 7.54
C GLY A 88 5.59 -7.99 8.34
N SER A 89 6.87 -8.27 8.09
CA SER A 89 7.99 -7.74 8.88
C SER A 89 8.01 -6.22 9.07
N THR A 90 7.48 -5.46 8.09
CA THR A 90 7.36 -4.00 8.22
C THR A 90 6.32 -3.60 9.27
N LEU A 91 5.18 -4.31 9.32
CA LEU A 91 4.17 -4.09 10.36
C LEU A 91 4.70 -4.55 11.72
N ASP A 92 5.39 -5.71 11.78
CA ASP A 92 5.96 -6.21 13.03
C ASP A 92 6.97 -5.21 13.63
N ALA A 93 7.83 -4.64 12.80
CA ALA A 93 8.77 -3.60 13.21
C ALA A 93 8.05 -2.32 13.68
N LEU A 94 6.98 -1.92 13.00
CA LEU A 94 6.16 -0.78 13.41
C LEU A 94 5.50 -1.02 14.76
N LEU A 95 4.92 -2.21 14.98
CA LEU A 95 4.29 -2.59 16.25
C LEU A 95 5.30 -2.58 17.41
N ALA A 96 6.48 -3.16 17.18
CA ALA A 96 7.55 -3.16 18.17
C ALA A 96 8.03 -1.73 18.53
N GLU A 97 8.18 -0.85 17.53
CA GLU A 97 8.55 0.55 17.75
C GLU A 97 7.44 1.29 18.50
N ALA A 98 6.17 1.12 18.10
CA ALA A 98 5.02 1.76 18.73
C ALA A 98 4.85 1.35 20.20
N SER A 99 5.05 0.07 20.54
CA SER A 99 5.02 -0.44 21.92
C SER A 99 6.07 0.23 22.81
N GLY A 100 7.24 0.57 22.28
CA GLY A 100 8.26 1.31 23.03
C GLY A 100 7.83 2.72 23.47
N TRP A 101 6.74 3.25 22.93
CA TRP A 101 6.22 4.59 23.22
C TRP A 101 5.03 4.61 24.18
N GLU A 102 4.52 3.47 24.64
CA GLU A 102 3.36 3.41 25.53
C GLU A 102 3.54 4.26 26.80
N GLY A 103 4.75 4.30 27.36
CA GLY A 103 5.06 5.12 28.52
C GLY A 103 4.97 6.65 28.30
N ALA A 104 5.05 7.11 27.07
CA ALA A 104 4.92 8.52 26.71
C ALA A 104 3.46 8.98 26.54
N PHE A 105 2.53 8.03 26.41
CA PHE A 105 1.11 8.30 26.20
C PHE A 105 0.28 7.64 27.28
N PRO A 106 -0.25 8.38 28.29
CA PRO A 106 -1.07 7.79 29.36
C PRO A 106 -2.30 7.00 28.87
N GLY A 107 -2.82 7.36 27.70
CA GLY A 107 -3.93 6.65 27.02
C GLY A 107 -3.46 5.55 26.04
N GLY A 108 -2.15 5.25 26.02
CA GLY A 108 -1.55 4.22 25.18
C GLY A 108 -1.34 4.62 23.72
N VAL A 109 -0.74 3.68 22.97
CA VAL A 109 -0.53 3.78 21.52
C VAL A 109 -1.36 2.72 20.82
N ALA A 110 -2.33 3.13 20.01
CA ALA A 110 -3.14 2.23 19.18
C ALA A 110 -2.58 2.17 17.76
N VAL A 111 -2.52 0.98 17.18
CA VAL A 111 -2.12 0.79 15.77
C VAL A 111 -3.31 0.27 14.99
N GLY A 112 -3.62 0.93 13.88
CA GLY A 112 -4.64 0.49 12.94
C GLY A 112 -4.18 -0.68 12.08
N GLU A 113 -5.13 -1.28 11.37
CA GLU A 113 -4.88 -2.44 10.53
C GLU A 113 -4.29 -2.06 9.14
N PRO A 114 -3.52 -2.95 8.50
CA PRO A 114 -3.16 -2.82 7.09
C PRO A 114 -4.37 -3.02 6.18
N LEU A 115 -4.23 -2.74 4.88
CA LEU A 115 -5.35 -2.67 3.92
C LEU A 115 -6.15 -3.98 3.81
N LEU A 116 -5.48 -5.13 3.76
CA LEU A 116 -6.11 -6.44 3.54
C LEU A 116 -6.17 -7.24 4.84
N SER A 117 -6.90 -6.76 5.84
CA SER A 117 -6.94 -7.36 7.18
C SER A 117 -8.21 -8.18 7.46
N SER A 118 -9.28 -7.95 6.70
CA SER A 118 -10.56 -8.63 6.93
C SER A 118 -11.25 -9.02 5.63
N ALA A 119 -12.22 -9.94 5.72
CA ALA A 119 -13.06 -10.30 4.57
C ALA A 119 -13.85 -9.10 4.02
N ARG A 120 -14.18 -8.12 4.86
CA ARG A 120 -14.82 -6.88 4.42
C ARG A 120 -13.85 -6.04 3.59
N ASP A 121 -12.61 -5.89 4.07
CA ASP A 121 -11.58 -5.12 3.35
C ASP A 121 -11.29 -5.74 1.99
N LEU A 122 -11.17 -7.08 1.93
CA LEU A 122 -10.98 -7.80 0.66
C LEU A 122 -12.09 -7.47 -0.34
N ARG A 123 -13.36 -7.51 0.08
CA ARG A 123 -14.51 -7.16 -0.77
C ARG A 123 -14.49 -5.70 -1.24
N ASP A 124 -14.22 -4.77 -0.31
CA ASP A 124 -14.22 -3.34 -0.62
C ASP A 124 -13.03 -2.97 -1.52
N VAL A 125 -11.85 -3.57 -1.28
CA VAL A 125 -10.66 -3.38 -2.12
C VAL A 125 -10.84 -4.01 -3.50
N ALA A 126 -11.39 -5.23 -3.60
CA ALA A 126 -11.65 -5.87 -4.88
C ALA A 126 -12.60 -5.02 -5.73
N ARG A 127 -13.67 -4.51 -5.13
CA ARG A 127 -14.62 -3.61 -5.80
C ARG A 127 -13.93 -2.33 -6.29
N ALA A 128 -13.14 -1.69 -5.42
CA ALA A 128 -12.43 -0.46 -5.77
C ALA A 128 -11.45 -0.67 -6.95
N ILE A 129 -10.76 -1.81 -6.98
CA ILE A 129 -9.86 -2.17 -8.07
C ILE A 129 -10.66 -2.45 -9.36
N ALA A 130 -11.75 -3.20 -9.27
CA ALA A 130 -12.60 -3.51 -10.43
C ALA A 130 -13.22 -2.26 -11.06
N GLU A 131 -13.66 -1.30 -10.26
CA GLU A 131 -14.18 0.00 -10.72
C GLU A 131 -13.09 0.87 -11.35
N ALA A 132 -11.89 0.91 -10.76
CA ALA A 132 -10.77 1.70 -11.28
C ALA A 132 -10.18 1.12 -12.58
N HIS A 133 -10.32 -0.19 -12.77
CA HIS A 133 -9.78 -0.93 -13.92
C HIS A 133 -10.87 -1.82 -14.54
N PRO A 134 -11.84 -1.25 -15.27
CA PRO A 134 -12.91 -2.02 -15.90
C PRO A 134 -12.37 -3.07 -16.86
N ALA A 135 -13.06 -4.21 -16.94
CA ALA A 135 -12.68 -5.30 -17.82
C ALA A 135 -12.64 -4.84 -19.29
N ARG A 136 -11.65 -5.32 -20.04
CA ARG A 136 -11.46 -5.04 -21.47
C ARG A 136 -11.36 -6.33 -22.25
N PRO A 137 -12.05 -6.47 -23.38
CA PRO A 137 -11.97 -7.69 -24.20
C PRO A 137 -10.53 -8.04 -24.57
N GLY A 138 -10.15 -9.31 -24.42
CA GLY A 138 -8.84 -9.83 -24.79
C GLY A 138 -7.68 -9.40 -23.89
N ARG A 139 -7.96 -8.67 -22.78
CA ARG A 139 -6.92 -8.08 -21.91
C ARG A 139 -7.09 -8.51 -20.46
N ALA A 140 -6.01 -9.00 -19.87
CA ALA A 140 -5.92 -9.33 -18.45
C ALA A 140 -5.68 -8.08 -17.59
N LEU A 141 -6.20 -8.08 -16.36
CA LEU A 141 -5.77 -7.21 -15.27
C LEU A 141 -4.74 -7.97 -14.43
N VAL A 142 -3.50 -7.51 -14.39
CA VAL A 142 -2.44 -8.13 -13.59
C VAL A 142 -2.09 -7.24 -12.40
N LEU A 143 -2.48 -7.66 -11.21
CA LEU A 143 -2.09 -7.02 -9.97
C LEU A 143 -0.69 -7.52 -9.57
N VAL A 144 0.26 -6.61 -9.40
CA VAL A 144 1.63 -6.97 -9.02
C VAL A 144 1.92 -6.50 -7.60
N GLY A 145 1.91 -7.45 -6.66
CA GLY A 145 2.30 -7.22 -5.26
C GLY A 145 3.81 -7.26 -5.08
N HIS A 146 4.29 -6.71 -3.95
CA HIS A 146 5.72 -6.81 -3.61
C HIS A 146 6.12 -8.26 -3.35
N GLY A 147 5.26 -9.01 -2.71
CA GLY A 147 5.55 -10.30 -2.12
C GLY A 147 5.98 -10.14 -0.66
N ALA A 148 5.81 -11.21 0.11
CA ALA A 148 6.20 -11.28 1.50
C ALA A 148 6.75 -12.68 1.81
N THR A 149 7.69 -12.74 2.75
CA THR A 149 8.26 -14.01 3.22
C THR A 149 7.32 -14.69 4.24
N GLY A 150 7.45 -16.02 4.41
CA GLY A 150 6.81 -16.71 5.54
C GLY A 150 5.31 -16.88 5.47
N GLY A 151 4.70 -16.99 4.28
CA GLY A 151 3.25 -17.26 4.14
C GLY A 151 2.36 -16.01 4.16
N ALA A 152 2.92 -14.80 4.31
CA ALA A 152 2.19 -13.54 4.32
C ALA A 152 1.59 -13.14 2.94
N ASN A 153 1.65 -14.03 1.94
CA ASN A 153 1.04 -13.83 0.61
C ASN A 153 -0.44 -14.22 0.56
N GLN A 154 -0.97 -14.90 1.59
CA GLN A 154 -2.38 -15.33 1.62
C GLN A 154 -3.39 -14.19 1.39
N PRO A 155 -3.24 -12.97 1.95
CA PRO A 155 -4.18 -11.89 1.67
C PRO A 155 -4.18 -11.45 0.19
N TYR A 156 -3.06 -11.56 -0.51
CA TYR A 156 -3.01 -11.27 -1.95
C TYR A 156 -3.80 -12.30 -2.76
N LEU A 157 -3.68 -13.59 -2.40
CA LEU A 157 -4.44 -14.68 -3.03
C LEU A 157 -5.93 -14.52 -2.74
N ALA A 158 -6.29 -14.25 -1.49
CA ALA A 158 -7.68 -14.02 -1.09
C ALA A 158 -8.30 -12.81 -1.83
N LEU A 159 -7.52 -11.75 -2.09
CA LEU A 159 -7.99 -10.62 -2.90
C LEU A 159 -8.24 -11.03 -4.35
N LEU A 160 -7.38 -11.87 -4.94
CA LEU A 160 -7.60 -12.41 -6.29
C LEU A 160 -8.86 -13.26 -6.35
N ASP A 161 -9.09 -14.12 -5.36
CA ASP A 161 -10.30 -14.94 -5.27
C ASP A 161 -11.56 -14.08 -5.14
N GLU A 162 -11.49 -13.01 -4.34
CA GLU A 162 -12.59 -12.06 -4.19
C GLU A 162 -12.87 -11.29 -5.49
N LEU A 163 -11.85 -10.86 -6.23
CA LEU A 163 -12.01 -10.25 -7.56
C LEU A 163 -12.73 -11.20 -8.52
N ARG A 164 -12.33 -12.46 -8.53
CA ARG A 164 -12.96 -13.50 -9.36
C ARG A 164 -14.40 -13.75 -8.96
N ALA A 165 -14.68 -13.81 -7.66
CA ALA A 165 -16.06 -13.94 -7.14
C ALA A 165 -16.94 -12.74 -7.53
N GLN A 166 -16.35 -11.55 -7.69
CA GLN A 166 -17.03 -10.35 -8.21
C GLN A 166 -17.07 -10.27 -9.74
N GLY A 167 -16.74 -11.36 -10.46
CA GLY A 167 -16.84 -11.48 -11.91
C GLY A 167 -15.58 -11.05 -12.69
N ARG A 168 -14.47 -10.71 -12.03
CA ARG A 168 -13.20 -10.35 -12.67
C ARG A 168 -12.36 -11.60 -12.96
N THR A 169 -12.86 -12.46 -13.86
CA THR A 169 -12.17 -13.68 -14.30
C THR A 169 -10.92 -13.40 -15.13
N ASP A 170 -10.78 -12.17 -15.63
CA ASP A 170 -9.60 -11.62 -16.33
C ASP A 170 -8.49 -11.18 -15.37
N ALA A 171 -8.69 -11.28 -14.04
CA ALA A 171 -7.71 -10.85 -13.04
C ALA A 171 -6.66 -11.93 -12.75
N PHE A 172 -5.41 -11.49 -12.66
CA PHE A 172 -4.24 -12.29 -12.30
C PHE A 172 -3.44 -11.58 -11.20
N LEU A 173 -2.78 -12.37 -10.37
CA LEU A 173 -1.86 -11.89 -9.35
C LEU A 173 -0.44 -12.27 -9.73
N GLY A 174 0.50 -11.35 -9.54
CA GLY A 174 1.92 -11.60 -9.60
C GLY A 174 2.66 -10.98 -8.43
N LEU A 175 3.84 -11.47 -8.12
CA LEU A 175 4.67 -10.98 -7.03
C LEU A 175 6.05 -10.59 -7.57
N LEU A 176 6.57 -9.44 -7.12
CA LEU A 176 7.94 -9.00 -7.45
C LEU A 176 8.97 -9.94 -6.83
N ASP A 177 8.73 -10.28 -5.55
CA ASP A 177 9.55 -11.22 -4.78
C ASP A 177 8.69 -12.44 -4.43
N GLY A 178 8.88 -13.55 -5.16
CA GLY A 178 8.15 -14.80 -4.94
C GLY A 178 7.38 -15.32 -6.15
N ALA A 179 6.42 -16.20 -5.90
CA ALA A 179 5.56 -16.81 -6.92
C ALA A 179 4.07 -16.47 -6.65
N PRO A 180 3.27 -16.29 -7.72
CA PRO A 180 3.64 -16.40 -9.14
C PRO A 180 4.44 -15.18 -9.65
N GLY A 181 5.52 -15.45 -10.40
CA GLY A 181 6.30 -14.43 -11.10
C GLY A 181 5.72 -14.12 -12.49
N ALA A 182 6.44 -13.28 -13.25
CA ALA A 182 5.98 -12.83 -14.57
C ALA A 182 5.79 -13.98 -15.58
N HIS A 183 6.60 -15.04 -15.50
CA HIS A 183 6.51 -16.18 -16.41
C HIS A 183 5.23 -17.00 -16.17
N GLU A 184 4.94 -17.33 -14.92
CA GLU A 184 3.73 -18.07 -14.55
C GLU A 184 2.46 -17.26 -14.88
N VAL A 185 2.49 -15.95 -14.63
CA VAL A 185 1.38 -15.05 -14.97
C VAL A 185 1.15 -15.00 -16.47
N ALA A 186 2.22 -14.89 -17.28
CA ALA A 186 2.12 -14.92 -18.76
C ALA A 186 1.50 -16.25 -19.24
N GLY A 187 1.93 -17.37 -18.67
CA GLY A 187 1.36 -18.70 -18.96
C GLY A 187 -0.13 -18.76 -18.66
N GLY A 188 -0.55 -18.25 -17.50
CA GLY A 188 -1.97 -18.19 -17.11
C GLY A 188 -2.82 -17.31 -18.04
N ILE A 189 -2.30 -16.13 -18.44
CA ILE A 189 -2.98 -15.21 -19.36
C ILE A 189 -3.23 -15.90 -20.71
N LYS A 190 -2.20 -16.58 -21.26
CA LYS A 190 -2.31 -17.32 -22.53
C LYS A 190 -3.29 -18.50 -22.43
N ALA A 191 -3.24 -19.25 -21.32
CA ALA A 191 -4.17 -20.36 -21.07
C ALA A 191 -5.62 -19.87 -20.98
N ALA A 192 -5.86 -18.64 -20.55
CA ALA A 192 -7.17 -18.00 -20.56
C ALA A 192 -7.59 -17.42 -21.91
N GLY A 193 -6.77 -17.60 -22.98
CA GLY A 193 -7.05 -17.09 -24.31
C GLY A 193 -6.89 -15.58 -24.46
N LEU A 194 -6.15 -14.92 -23.53
CA LEU A 194 -5.92 -13.49 -23.55
C LEU A 194 -4.54 -13.19 -24.18
N GLY A 195 -4.46 -12.11 -24.99
CA GLY A 195 -3.24 -11.70 -25.69
C GLY A 195 -2.58 -10.45 -25.13
N ALA A 196 -3.25 -9.75 -24.23
CA ALA A 196 -2.77 -8.49 -23.66
C ALA A 196 -3.01 -8.40 -22.15
N ALA A 197 -2.26 -7.54 -21.47
CA ALA A 197 -2.37 -7.31 -20.03
C ALA A 197 -2.21 -5.83 -19.68
N THR A 198 -2.84 -5.39 -18.61
CA THR A 198 -2.53 -4.15 -17.91
C THR A 198 -1.91 -4.52 -16.56
N LEU A 199 -0.66 -4.14 -16.35
CA LEU A 199 0.05 -4.31 -15.08
C LEU A 199 -0.29 -3.16 -14.13
N VAL A 200 -0.73 -3.48 -12.92
CA VAL A 200 -1.10 -2.52 -11.88
C VAL A 200 -0.35 -2.84 -10.59
N PRO A 201 0.38 -1.91 -9.97
CA PRO A 201 1.03 -2.16 -8.70
C PRO A 201 0.00 -2.32 -7.58
N LEU A 202 0.00 -3.48 -6.92
CA LEU A 202 -0.78 -3.75 -5.71
C LEU A 202 -0.02 -3.22 -4.47
N MET A 203 0.19 -1.91 -4.46
CA MET A 203 0.98 -1.18 -3.46
C MET A 203 0.35 0.19 -3.21
N LEU A 204 0.56 0.75 -2.01
CA LEU A 204 0.07 2.11 -1.72
C LEU A 204 0.56 3.12 -2.75
N THR A 205 1.86 3.04 -3.08
CA THR A 205 2.52 3.93 -4.06
C THR A 205 3.55 3.17 -4.89
N ALA A 206 3.62 3.47 -6.19
CA ALA A 206 4.62 2.92 -7.09
C ALA A 206 5.88 3.82 -7.06
N GLY A 207 6.81 3.48 -6.18
CA GLY A 207 8.11 4.15 -6.07
C GLY A 207 9.08 3.77 -7.19
N SER A 208 10.30 4.37 -7.17
CA SER A 208 11.32 4.18 -8.22
C SER A 208 11.76 2.74 -8.40
N HIS A 209 11.78 1.93 -7.33
CA HIS A 209 12.14 0.51 -7.40
C HIS A 209 11.08 -0.29 -8.18
N VAL A 210 9.83 -0.13 -7.79
CA VAL A 210 8.68 -0.77 -8.44
C VAL A 210 8.58 -0.36 -9.92
N SER A 211 8.75 0.95 -10.19
CA SER A 211 8.73 1.44 -11.57
C SER A 211 9.77 0.76 -12.46
N ARG A 212 10.98 0.50 -11.95
CA ARG A 212 12.03 -0.19 -12.71
C ARG A 212 11.74 -1.67 -12.90
N GLN A 213 11.16 -2.33 -11.92
CA GLN A 213 10.82 -3.76 -12.00
C GLN A 213 9.61 -4.04 -12.89
N LEU A 214 8.70 -3.09 -13.02
CA LEU A 214 7.51 -3.25 -13.87
C LEU A 214 7.74 -2.80 -15.30
N ALA A 215 8.51 -1.72 -15.55
CA ALA A 215 8.69 -1.13 -16.88
C ALA A 215 9.71 -1.84 -17.74
N ASP A 216 9.65 -1.60 -19.06
CA ASP A 216 10.55 -2.13 -20.09
C ASP A 216 12.02 -1.66 -19.98
N GLY A 217 12.30 -0.66 -19.16
CA GLY A 217 13.65 -0.10 -19.03
C GLY A 217 14.69 -1.03 -18.41
N ALA A 218 14.29 -2.22 -17.94
CA ALA A 218 15.16 -3.29 -17.52
C ALA A 218 14.82 -4.55 -18.35
N PRO A 219 15.81 -5.25 -18.93
CA PRO A 219 15.58 -6.50 -19.68
C PRO A 219 14.81 -7.55 -18.86
N ASP A 220 14.93 -7.48 -17.55
CA ASP A 220 14.26 -8.34 -16.59
C ASP A 220 12.95 -7.76 -16.02
N GLY A 221 12.46 -6.63 -16.55
CA GLY A 221 11.21 -6.01 -16.11
C GLY A 221 9.99 -6.86 -16.46
N TRP A 222 8.93 -6.75 -15.67
CA TRP A 222 7.70 -7.51 -15.87
C TRP A 222 7.10 -7.31 -17.26
N GLN A 223 7.06 -6.07 -17.74
CA GLN A 223 6.54 -5.72 -19.05
C GLN A 223 7.35 -6.41 -20.18
N ALA A 224 8.68 -6.39 -20.09
CA ALA A 224 9.56 -7.06 -21.05
C ALA A 224 9.35 -8.59 -21.04
N ARG A 225 9.23 -9.19 -19.84
CA ARG A 225 9.01 -10.65 -19.69
C ARG A 225 7.66 -11.09 -20.25
N LEU A 226 6.57 -10.33 -20.02
CA LEU A 226 5.26 -10.63 -20.60
C LEU A 226 5.32 -10.56 -22.13
N ARG A 227 5.94 -9.53 -22.69
CA ARG A 227 6.10 -9.37 -24.14
C ARG A 227 6.94 -10.49 -24.75
N ALA A 228 8.04 -10.87 -24.11
CA ALA A 228 8.85 -12.02 -24.54
C ALA A 228 8.07 -13.34 -24.55
N ALA A 229 7.05 -13.46 -23.67
CA ALA A 229 6.12 -14.59 -23.64
C ALA A 229 4.94 -14.45 -24.63
N GLY A 230 4.89 -13.38 -25.44
CA GLY A 230 3.85 -13.13 -26.43
C GLY A 230 2.57 -12.49 -25.85
N VAL A 231 2.66 -11.84 -24.68
CA VAL A 231 1.57 -11.08 -24.07
C VAL A 231 1.89 -9.59 -24.17
N GLU A 232 1.09 -8.82 -24.92
CA GLU A 232 1.22 -7.37 -24.95
C GLU A 232 0.97 -6.79 -23.55
N ALA A 233 1.84 -5.89 -23.06
CA ALA A 233 1.74 -5.39 -21.70
C ALA A 233 1.80 -3.87 -21.63
N ASP A 234 0.79 -3.27 -21.01
CA ASP A 234 0.73 -1.86 -20.62
C ASP A 234 0.91 -1.71 -19.12
N LEU A 235 1.28 -0.51 -18.67
CA LEU A 235 1.45 -0.17 -17.27
C LEU A 235 0.46 0.90 -16.84
N ASP A 236 -0.25 0.66 -15.74
CA ASP A 236 -0.89 1.71 -14.96
C ASP A 236 -0.15 1.87 -13.64
N MET A 237 0.67 2.90 -13.56
CA MET A 237 1.57 3.14 -12.42
C MET A 237 0.91 3.92 -11.27
N ARG A 238 -0.42 4.02 -11.25
CA ARG A 238 -1.13 4.58 -10.10
C ARG A 238 -1.03 3.60 -8.92
N GLY A 239 -0.57 4.11 -7.76
CA GLY A 239 -0.64 3.36 -6.52
C GLY A 239 -2.08 3.32 -5.98
N LEU A 240 -2.37 2.34 -5.13
CA LEU A 240 -3.70 2.17 -4.52
C LEU A 240 -4.15 3.40 -3.72
N GLY A 241 -3.21 4.18 -3.16
CA GLY A 241 -3.52 5.41 -2.43
C GLY A 241 -4.15 6.52 -3.28
N SER A 242 -4.04 6.44 -4.62
CA SER A 242 -4.73 7.35 -5.54
C SER A 242 -6.24 7.10 -5.58
N LEU A 243 -6.72 5.90 -5.19
CA LEU A 243 -8.12 5.50 -5.28
C LEU A 243 -8.90 5.94 -4.02
N PRO A 244 -9.95 6.77 -4.16
CA PRO A 244 -10.74 7.25 -3.01
C PRO A 244 -11.34 6.12 -2.17
N ALA A 245 -11.84 5.06 -2.82
CA ALA A 245 -12.43 3.91 -2.13
C ALA A 245 -11.40 3.16 -1.27
N ILE A 246 -10.16 3.01 -1.74
CA ILE A 246 -9.06 2.43 -0.96
C ILE A 246 -8.72 3.30 0.26
N ARG A 247 -8.66 4.62 0.08
CA ARG A 247 -8.42 5.54 1.21
C ARG A 247 -9.52 5.44 2.27
N THR A 248 -10.77 5.20 1.86
CA THR A 248 -11.89 4.97 2.78
C THR A 248 -11.67 3.75 3.69
N VAL A 249 -11.05 2.67 3.20
CA VAL A 249 -10.70 1.51 4.04
C VAL A 249 -9.71 1.93 5.13
N PHE A 250 -8.61 2.61 4.78
CA PHE A 250 -7.65 3.11 5.76
C PHE A 250 -8.29 4.09 6.78
N LEU A 251 -9.20 4.96 6.33
CA LEU A 251 -9.95 5.86 7.21
C LEU A 251 -10.80 5.09 8.23
N ASN A 252 -11.42 3.99 7.82
CA ASN A 252 -12.20 3.15 8.72
C ASN A 252 -11.30 2.47 9.76
N HIS A 253 -10.13 1.98 9.37
CA HIS A 253 -9.15 1.41 10.29
C HIS A 253 -8.65 2.46 11.30
N ALA A 254 -8.28 3.65 10.84
CA ALA A 254 -7.88 4.75 11.71
C ALA A 254 -8.99 5.16 12.69
N ARG A 255 -10.25 5.20 12.23
CA ARG A 255 -11.40 5.50 13.13
C ARG A 255 -11.58 4.44 14.21
N VAL A 256 -11.33 3.16 13.92
CA VAL A 256 -11.40 2.08 14.93
C VAL A 256 -10.26 2.26 15.94
N ALA A 257 -9.03 2.50 15.49
CA ALA A 257 -7.89 2.73 16.38
C ALA A 257 -8.00 4.02 17.22
N LEU A 258 -8.73 5.03 16.72
CA LEU A 258 -9.02 6.26 17.43
C LEU A 258 -10.13 6.11 18.51
N ARG A 259 -10.85 4.99 18.59
CA ARG A 259 -11.87 4.79 19.64
C ARG A 259 -11.23 4.75 21.03
N PRO A 260 -12.00 5.13 22.08
CA PRO A 260 -11.53 5.09 23.46
C PRO A 260 -11.11 3.68 23.87
#